data_74ea77dd2bbc68e66cacaf60f7ac39b2
#
_entry.id   74ea77dd2bbc68e66cacaf60f7ac39b2
#
_cell.length_a   1.000
_cell.length_b   1.000
_cell.length_c   1.000
_cell.angle_alpha   90.00
_cell.angle_beta   90.00
_cell.angle_gamma   90.00
#
_symmetry.space_group_name_H-M   'P 1'
#
loop_
_entity.id
_entity.type
_entity.pdbx_description
1 polymer ?
#
loop_
_entity_poly.entity_id
_entity_poly.type
_entity_poly.pdbx_seq_one_letter_code
_entity_poly.pdbx_strand_id
1 'polypeptide(L)'
;MRIRVSTELLRIPDICLVAPSQPSEQVVTTPPLVVIEVLSPEDRIVHYNERHADYRQMGIKNAWVIDPANRVGYDCSTIAWLPVEEFRVAGGPIGLRLADVWSELQGKLGKG
;
A
#
# COMPACT_ATOMS: atom_id res chain seq x y z
N MET A 1 -5.46 -5.35 -9.85
CA MET A 1 -4.33 -6.30 -10.00
C MET A 1 -4.32 -7.27 -8.84
N ARG A 2 -4.10 -8.53 -9.14
CA ARG A 2 -4.04 -9.58 -8.11
C ARG A 2 -2.60 -10.01 -7.89
N ILE A 3 -2.25 -10.26 -6.63
CA ILE A 3 -0.91 -10.69 -6.25
C ILE A 3 -0.99 -12.09 -5.67
N ARG A 4 -0.16 -12.99 -6.18
CA ARG A 4 -0.04 -14.34 -5.62
C ARG A 4 0.96 -14.31 -4.48
N VAL A 5 0.47 -14.40 -3.24
CA VAL A 5 1.33 -14.37 -2.04
C VAL A 5 1.76 -15.76 -1.60
N SER A 6 1.05 -16.80 -2.07
CA SER A 6 1.44 -18.19 -1.89
C SER A 6 0.83 -18.99 -3.03
N THR A 7 1.09 -20.31 -3.10
CA THR A 7 0.55 -21.17 -4.14
C THR A 7 -0.98 -21.21 -4.15
N GLU A 8 -1.62 -20.92 -3.02
CA GLU A 8 -3.07 -21.05 -2.86
C GLU A 8 -3.76 -19.72 -2.55
N LEU A 9 -3.01 -18.64 -2.32
CA LEU A 9 -3.59 -17.40 -1.84
C LEU A 9 -3.25 -16.23 -2.75
N LEU A 10 -4.29 -15.56 -3.21
CA LEU A 10 -4.19 -14.31 -3.96
C LEU A 10 -4.66 -13.16 -3.07
N ARG A 11 -4.00 -12.01 -3.20
CA ARG A 11 -4.42 -10.75 -2.56
C ARG A 11 -4.64 -9.70 -3.63
N ILE A 12 -5.57 -8.80 -3.36
CA ILE A 12 -5.90 -7.69 -4.26
C ILE A 12 -5.65 -6.41 -3.48
N PRO A 13 -4.48 -5.78 -3.63
CA PRO A 13 -4.24 -4.47 -3.00
C PRO A 13 -5.04 -3.39 -3.71
N ASP A 14 -5.34 -2.31 -2.99
CA ASP A 14 -6.03 -1.17 -3.59
C ASP A 14 -5.17 -0.52 -4.67
N ILE A 15 -3.87 -0.38 -4.40
CA ILE A 15 -2.92 0.17 -5.35
C ILE A 15 -1.66 -0.68 -5.31
N CYS A 16 -1.10 -0.92 -6.49
CA CYS A 16 0.11 -1.72 -6.62
C CYS A 16 1.01 -1.06 -7.66
N LEU A 17 2.26 -0.81 -7.28
CA LEU A 17 3.27 -0.26 -8.18
C LEU A 17 4.26 -1.35 -8.52
N VAL A 18 4.45 -1.60 -9.81
CA VAL A 18 5.42 -2.57 -10.29
C VAL A 18 6.60 -1.85 -10.92
N ALA A 19 7.78 -2.48 -10.88
CA ALA A 19 8.94 -1.93 -11.55
C ALA A 19 8.73 -1.94 -13.07
N PRO A 20 9.25 -0.95 -13.81
CA PRO A 20 9.07 -0.91 -15.27
C PRO A 20 9.60 -2.16 -15.97
N SER A 21 10.58 -2.85 -15.38
CA SER A 21 11.15 -4.07 -15.91
C SER A 21 10.32 -5.31 -15.61
N GLN A 22 9.29 -5.22 -14.77
CA GLN A 22 8.47 -6.39 -14.45
C GLN A 22 7.54 -6.73 -15.62
N PRO A 23 7.31 -8.03 -15.88
CA PRO A 23 6.33 -8.44 -16.87
C PRO A 23 4.93 -7.95 -16.51
N SER A 24 4.15 -7.61 -17.53
CA SER A 24 2.73 -7.31 -17.34
C SER A 24 1.99 -8.63 -17.16
N GLU A 25 1.39 -8.83 -16.00
CA GLU A 25 0.69 -10.07 -15.66
C GLU A 25 -0.67 -9.75 -15.05
N GLN A 26 -1.69 -10.57 -15.33
CA GLN A 26 -2.98 -10.47 -14.65
C GLN A 26 -2.85 -10.87 -13.18
N VAL A 27 -1.99 -11.84 -12.88
CA VAL A 27 -1.65 -12.25 -11.53
C VAL A 27 -0.17 -12.00 -11.35
N VAL A 28 0.17 -11.13 -10.41
CA VAL A 28 1.56 -10.78 -10.15
C VAL A 28 2.19 -11.86 -9.27
N THR A 29 3.22 -12.53 -9.79
CA THR A 29 3.97 -13.56 -9.07
C THR A 29 5.31 -13.05 -8.57
N THR A 30 5.86 -12.03 -9.22
CA THR A 30 7.07 -11.35 -8.78
C THR A 30 6.67 -10.24 -7.81
N PRO A 31 7.38 -10.05 -6.67
CA PRO A 31 7.01 -9.00 -5.73
C PRO A 31 6.93 -7.63 -6.39
N PRO A 32 5.82 -6.91 -6.26
CA PRO A 32 5.75 -5.53 -6.73
C PRO A 32 6.64 -4.63 -5.89
N LEU A 33 6.90 -3.44 -6.41
CA LEU A 33 7.75 -2.46 -5.73
C LEU A 33 7.07 -1.91 -4.48
N VAL A 34 5.78 -1.62 -4.57
CA VAL A 34 4.98 -1.05 -3.47
C VAL A 34 3.58 -1.61 -3.53
N VAL A 35 2.99 -1.89 -2.39
CA VAL A 35 1.55 -2.10 -2.23
C VAL A 35 1.00 -1.03 -1.30
N ILE A 36 -0.17 -0.50 -1.63
CA ILE A 36 -0.84 0.52 -0.82
C ILE A 36 -2.26 0.05 -0.54
N GLU A 37 -2.64 0.05 0.72
CA GLU A 37 -4.00 -0.22 1.15
C GLU A 37 -4.63 1.07 1.68
N VAL A 38 -5.88 1.31 1.31
CA VAL A 38 -6.64 2.47 1.78
C VAL A 38 -7.69 1.97 2.75
N LEU A 39 -7.65 2.47 3.98
CA LEU A 39 -8.60 2.03 5.02
C LEU A 39 -9.98 2.60 4.74
N SER A 40 -11.01 1.77 4.92
CA SER A 40 -12.38 2.20 4.97
C SER A 40 -12.91 2.10 6.40
N PRO A 41 -14.01 2.81 6.73
CA PRO A 41 -14.54 2.80 8.10
C PRO A 41 -14.93 1.41 8.61
N GLU A 42 -15.28 0.47 7.72
CA GLU A 42 -15.67 -0.87 8.10
C GLU A 42 -14.49 -1.83 8.29
N ASP A 43 -13.29 -1.40 7.89
CA ASP A 43 -12.12 -2.28 7.93
C ASP A 43 -11.58 -2.44 9.34
N ARG A 44 -11.06 -3.62 9.62
CA ARG A 44 -10.42 -3.93 10.89
C ARG A 44 -8.92 -4.06 10.68
N ILE A 45 -8.16 -3.49 11.61
CA ILE A 45 -6.69 -3.51 11.56
C ILE A 45 -6.16 -4.95 11.52
N VAL A 46 -6.81 -5.89 12.22
CA VAL A 46 -6.36 -7.28 12.22
C VAL A 46 -6.30 -7.88 10.81
N HIS A 47 -7.25 -7.53 9.95
CA HIS A 47 -7.26 -8.03 8.57
C HIS A 47 -6.09 -7.47 7.77
N TYR A 48 -5.74 -6.22 8.01
CA TYR A 48 -4.58 -5.61 7.36
C TYR A 48 -3.27 -6.20 7.85
N ASN A 49 -3.19 -6.56 9.14
CA ASN A 49 -2.01 -7.23 9.68
C ASN A 49 -1.76 -8.55 8.97
N GLU A 50 -2.81 -9.33 8.72
CA GLU A 50 -2.71 -10.59 7.99
C GLU A 50 -2.25 -10.36 6.56
N ARG A 51 -2.82 -9.38 5.87
CA ARG A 51 -2.42 -9.04 4.50
C ARG A 51 -0.96 -8.62 4.44
N HIS A 52 -0.53 -7.77 5.35
CA HIS A 52 0.85 -7.29 5.37
C HIS A 52 1.84 -8.40 5.70
N ALA A 53 1.45 -9.36 6.56
CA ALA A 53 2.27 -10.53 6.81
C ALA A 53 2.49 -11.33 5.52
N ASP A 54 1.44 -11.51 4.73
CA ASP A 54 1.51 -12.20 3.44
C ASP A 54 2.40 -11.43 2.46
N TYR A 55 2.25 -10.10 2.40
CA TYR A 55 3.08 -9.27 1.52
C TYR A 55 4.56 -9.36 1.89
N ARG A 56 4.88 -9.31 3.18
CA ARG A 56 6.27 -9.45 3.64
C ARG A 56 6.84 -10.81 3.29
N GLN A 57 6.05 -11.86 3.46
CA GLN A 57 6.47 -13.23 3.16
C GLN A 57 6.74 -13.40 1.67
N MET A 58 5.99 -12.73 0.82
CA MET A 58 6.22 -12.72 -0.63
C MET A 58 7.49 -11.97 -1.00
N GLY A 59 7.99 -11.10 -0.13
CA GLY A 59 9.20 -10.31 -0.39
C GLY A 59 8.91 -8.86 -0.80
N ILE A 60 7.70 -8.37 -0.59
CA ILE A 60 7.36 -6.97 -0.84
C ILE A 60 8.01 -6.12 0.25
N LYS A 61 8.84 -5.17 -0.17
CA LYS A 61 9.62 -4.35 0.76
C LYS A 61 8.92 -3.08 1.19
N ASN A 62 7.95 -2.61 0.42
CA ASN A 62 7.25 -1.37 0.70
C ASN A 62 5.75 -1.64 0.75
N ALA A 63 5.21 -1.63 1.95
CA ALA A 63 3.78 -1.81 2.19
C ALA A 63 3.28 -0.60 2.99
N TRP A 64 2.37 0.17 2.39
CA TRP A 64 1.89 1.42 2.96
C TRP A 64 0.39 1.36 3.17
N VAL A 65 -0.08 2.05 4.20
CA VAL A 65 -1.51 2.16 4.51
C VAL A 65 -1.86 3.64 4.59
N ILE A 66 -2.97 4.01 3.98
CA ILE A 66 -3.50 5.37 4.04
C ILE A 66 -4.84 5.31 4.77
N ASP A 67 -4.98 6.10 5.82
CA ASP A 67 -6.22 6.28 6.56
C ASP A 67 -6.78 7.67 6.24
N PRO A 68 -7.73 7.78 5.30
CA PRO A 68 -8.26 9.08 4.93
C PRO A 68 -9.16 9.69 6.00
N ALA A 69 -9.81 8.88 6.84
CA ALA A 69 -10.69 9.38 7.88
C ALA A 69 -9.93 10.16 8.94
N ASN A 70 -8.75 9.68 9.34
CA ASN A 70 -7.91 10.30 10.35
C ASN A 70 -6.74 11.09 9.75
N ARG A 71 -6.60 11.08 8.44
CA ARG A 71 -5.51 11.73 7.70
C ARG A 71 -4.15 11.31 8.21
N VAL A 72 -3.94 10.01 8.27
CA VAL A 72 -2.69 9.40 8.70
C VAL A 72 -2.22 8.40 7.66
N GLY A 73 -0.92 8.34 7.42
CA GLY A 73 -0.31 7.28 6.65
C GLY A 73 0.60 6.46 7.52
N TYR A 74 0.65 5.17 7.26
CA TYR A 74 1.48 4.23 8.00
C TYR A 74 2.39 3.47 7.07
N ASP A 75 3.67 3.41 7.41
CA ASP A 75 4.60 2.50 6.76
C ASP A 75 4.52 1.16 7.49
N CYS A 76 4.03 0.16 6.79
CA CYS A 76 3.83 -1.19 7.31
C CYS A 76 4.81 -2.18 6.69
N SER A 77 5.95 -1.70 6.25
CA SER A 77 6.97 -2.55 5.62
C SER A 77 7.62 -3.51 6.61
N THR A 78 7.50 -3.23 7.90
CA THR A 78 7.84 -4.15 8.98
C THR A 78 6.57 -4.50 9.74
N ILE A 79 6.68 -5.27 10.82
CA ILE A 79 5.53 -5.64 11.65
C ILE A 79 4.85 -4.40 12.25
N ALA A 80 5.62 -3.37 12.55
CA ALA A 80 5.08 -2.16 13.15
C ALA A 80 4.35 -1.29 12.11
N TRP A 81 3.30 -0.63 12.54
CA TRP A 81 2.60 0.39 11.78
C TRP A 81 3.18 1.74 12.19
N LEU A 82 4.10 2.24 11.39
CA LEU A 82 4.82 3.47 11.70
C LEU A 82 4.14 4.66 11.03
N PRO A 83 3.56 5.62 11.80
CA PRO A 83 2.98 6.81 11.19
C PRO A 83 4.09 7.62 10.52
N VAL A 84 3.82 8.08 9.31
CA VAL A 84 4.76 8.86 8.51
C VAL A 84 4.05 10.03 7.87
N GLU A 85 4.80 11.07 7.54
CA GLU A 85 4.31 12.20 6.76
C GLU A 85 4.61 12.05 5.27
N GLU A 86 5.55 11.16 4.95
CA GLU A 86 5.95 10.88 3.58
C GLU A 86 6.32 9.42 3.46
N PHE A 87 5.80 8.79 2.42
CA PHE A 87 6.27 7.47 2.00
C PHE A 87 7.42 7.63 1.03
N ARG A 88 8.42 6.79 1.14
CA ARG A 88 9.54 6.82 0.23
C ARG A 88 10.13 5.43 0.04
N VAL A 89 10.37 5.07 -1.22
CA VAL A 89 11.07 3.84 -1.56
C VAL A 89 12.55 4.09 -1.38
N ALA A 90 13.20 3.27 -0.58
CA ALA A 90 14.63 3.40 -0.29
C ALA A 90 15.45 3.34 -1.58
N GLY A 91 16.39 4.28 -1.72
CA GLY A 91 17.33 4.30 -2.84
C GLY A 91 16.75 4.78 -4.17
N GLY A 92 15.53 5.28 -4.20
CA GLY A 92 14.91 5.72 -5.44
C GLY A 92 14.15 7.03 -5.30
N PRO A 93 13.68 7.57 -6.43
CA PRO A 93 12.92 8.82 -6.44
C PRO A 93 11.44 8.64 -6.10
N ILE A 94 10.98 7.40 -5.97
CA ILE A 94 9.55 7.11 -5.75
C ILE A 94 9.18 7.44 -4.31
N GLY A 95 8.17 8.28 -4.17
CA GLY A 95 7.68 8.69 -2.87
C GLY A 95 6.32 9.34 -2.99
N LEU A 96 5.67 9.57 -1.85
CA LEU A 96 4.36 10.18 -1.79
C LEU A 96 4.26 10.98 -0.50
N ARG A 97 4.12 12.30 -0.62
CA ARG A 97 3.89 13.15 0.54
C ARG A 97 2.41 13.15 0.88
N LEU A 98 2.11 12.82 2.12
CA LEU A 98 0.71 12.71 2.56
C LEU A 98 -0.01 14.06 2.53
N ALA A 99 0.70 15.16 2.73
CA ALA A 99 0.10 16.48 2.59
C ALA A 99 -0.51 16.69 1.20
N ASP A 100 0.11 16.15 0.16
CA ASP A 100 -0.41 16.23 -1.20
C ASP A 100 -1.68 15.37 -1.36
N VAL A 101 -1.71 14.20 -0.71
CA VAL A 101 -2.88 13.32 -0.71
C VAL A 101 -4.08 14.03 -0.06
N TRP A 102 -3.86 14.63 1.12
CA TRP A 102 -4.93 15.32 1.84
C TRP A 102 -5.43 16.53 1.06
N SER A 103 -4.53 17.24 0.40
CA SER A 103 -4.87 18.39 -0.42
C SER A 103 -5.78 17.98 -1.61
N GLU A 104 -5.46 16.87 -2.27
CA GLU A 104 -6.27 16.33 -3.35
C GLU A 104 -7.66 15.90 -2.86
N LEU A 105 -7.73 15.22 -1.74
CA LEU A 105 -9.00 14.81 -1.14
C LEU A 105 -9.84 16.03 -0.76
N GLN A 106 -9.22 17.05 -0.18
CA GLN A 106 -9.88 18.29 0.19
C GLN A 106 -10.47 18.97 -1.03
N GLY A 107 -9.73 19.03 -2.13
CA GLY A 107 -10.20 19.63 -3.38
C GLY A 107 -11.39 18.90 -3.97
N LYS A 108 -11.47 17.58 -3.80
CA LYS A 108 -12.60 16.79 -4.31
C LYS A 108 -13.80 16.81 -3.39
N LEU A 109 -13.59 16.82 -2.08
CA LEU A 109 -14.66 16.76 -1.09
C LEU A 109 -15.16 18.15 -0.69
N GLY A 110 -14.26 19.14 -0.68
CA GLY A 110 -14.56 20.48 -0.23
C GLY A 110 -15.48 21.27 -1.15
N LYS A 111 -15.77 20.76 -2.33
CA LYS A 111 -16.70 21.36 -3.27
C LYS A 111 -18.11 20.79 -3.17
N GLY A 112 -18.21 19.74 -2.40
CA GLY A 112 -19.48 19.08 -2.19
C GLY A 112 -20.39 19.82 -1.26
#